data_ef80d5a2607a4475638af47cf3f39eda
#
_entry.id   ef80d5a2607a4475638af47cf3f39eda
#
_cell.length_a   1.000
_cell.length_b   1.000
_cell.length_c   1.000
_cell.angle_alpha   90.00
_cell.angle_beta   90.00
_cell.angle_gamma   90.00
#
_symmetry.space_group_name_H-M   'P 1'
#
loop_
_entity.id
_entity.type
_entity.pdbx_description
1 polymer ?
#
loop_
_entity_poly.entity_id
_entity_poly.type
_entity_poly.pdbx_seq_one_letter_code
_entity_poly.pdbx_strand_id
1 'polypeptide(L)'
;MVAVIVAAHGHLAEGLVASSAMIAGPQDDVVAVTFDPSEGPDDLLAKYAAAVEASPSDQYLILADLFGGSPYNAAARFAAARDDADVVTGVNLPMLVEVLGRRMLGGNLAELVEVASTAGANGVKVKFVDRKSVV
;
A
#
# COMPACT_ATOMS: atom_id res chain seq x y z
N MET A 1 -6.31 -1.90 -15.50
CA MET A 1 -5.19 -1.50 -14.62
C MET A 1 -5.65 -1.58 -13.17
N VAL A 2 -4.72 -1.63 -12.25
CA VAL A 2 -5.00 -1.68 -10.81
C VAL A 2 -4.57 -0.37 -10.15
N ALA A 3 -5.48 0.29 -9.46
CA ALA A 3 -5.14 1.43 -8.61
C ALA A 3 -4.46 0.92 -7.33
N VAL A 4 -3.43 1.62 -6.88
CA VAL A 4 -2.75 1.32 -5.62
C VAL A 4 -3.08 2.41 -4.61
N ILE A 5 -3.73 2.02 -3.52
CA ILE A 5 -4.15 2.93 -2.45
C ILE A 5 -3.35 2.58 -1.20
N VAL A 6 -2.48 3.49 -0.78
CA VAL A 6 -1.67 3.32 0.43
C VAL A 6 -2.39 4.03 1.57
N ALA A 7 -2.74 3.30 2.62
CA ALA A 7 -3.49 3.82 3.75
C ALA A 7 -2.75 3.56 5.05
N ALA A 8 -2.58 4.58 5.87
CA ALA A 8 -1.79 4.48 7.08
C ALA A 8 -2.22 5.51 8.12
N HIS A 9 -1.85 5.25 9.37
CA HIS A 9 -2.01 6.21 10.46
C HIS A 9 -1.19 7.48 10.17
N GLY A 10 -1.72 8.62 10.58
CA GLY A 10 -1.05 9.89 10.38
C GLY A 10 -0.78 10.17 8.91
N HIS A 11 0.43 10.60 8.60
CA HIS A 11 0.85 10.95 7.24
C HIS A 11 1.86 9.97 6.64
N LEU A 12 1.97 8.76 7.19
CA LEU A 12 2.90 7.74 6.72
C LEU A 12 2.66 7.36 5.25
N ALA A 13 1.40 7.28 4.84
CA ALA A 13 1.04 6.94 3.46
C ALA A 13 1.62 7.92 2.45
N GLU A 14 1.53 9.22 2.73
CA GLU A 14 2.10 10.26 1.88
C GLU A 14 3.62 10.11 1.76
N GLY A 15 4.28 9.82 2.88
CA GLY A 15 5.73 9.59 2.90
C GLY A 15 6.15 8.37 2.10
N LEU A 16 5.41 7.27 2.22
CA LEU A 16 5.68 6.05 1.44
C LEU A 16 5.52 6.28 -0.06
N VAL A 17 4.46 6.96 -0.47
CA VAL A 17 4.23 7.28 -1.87
C VAL A 17 5.34 8.19 -2.39
N ALA A 18 5.70 9.24 -1.65
CA ALA A 18 6.77 10.14 -2.04
C ALA A 18 8.12 9.42 -2.16
N SER A 19 8.43 8.54 -1.21
CA SER A 19 9.69 7.77 -1.23
C SER A 19 9.72 6.78 -2.40
N SER A 20 8.60 6.12 -2.68
CA SER A 20 8.53 5.18 -3.81
C SER A 20 8.75 5.88 -5.16
N ALA A 21 8.29 7.12 -5.28
CA ALA A 21 8.49 7.92 -6.49
C ALA A 21 9.97 8.25 -6.73
N MET A 22 10.76 8.38 -5.68
CA MET A 22 12.21 8.59 -5.81
C MET A 22 12.93 7.36 -6.36
N ILE A 23 12.38 6.18 -6.15
CA ILE A 23 13.00 4.88 -6.53
C ILE A 23 12.46 4.41 -7.89
N ALA A 24 11.14 4.36 -8.02
CA ALA A 24 10.45 3.80 -9.18
C ALA A 24 9.97 4.86 -10.18
N GLY A 25 10.17 6.14 -9.87
CA GLY A 25 9.61 7.25 -10.62
C GLY A 25 8.14 7.52 -10.23
N PRO A 26 7.64 8.72 -10.52
CA PRO A 26 6.23 9.04 -10.28
C PRO A 26 5.35 8.17 -11.16
N GLN A 27 4.26 7.67 -10.60
CA GLN A 27 3.33 6.79 -11.30
C GLN A 27 1.90 7.26 -11.11
N ASP A 28 1.08 7.03 -12.13
CA ASP A 28 -0.32 7.36 -12.11
C ASP A 28 -1.09 6.38 -11.21
N ASP A 29 -2.22 6.85 -10.70
CA ASP A 29 -3.17 6.04 -9.93
C ASP A 29 -2.55 5.35 -8.72
N VAL A 30 -1.76 6.10 -8.00
CA VAL A 30 -1.22 5.78 -6.67
C VAL A 30 -1.70 6.85 -5.72
N VAL A 31 -2.52 6.46 -4.74
CA VAL A 31 -3.21 7.38 -3.84
C VAL A 31 -2.77 7.14 -2.41
N ALA A 32 -2.48 8.21 -1.69
CA ALA A 32 -2.20 8.15 -0.25
C ALA A 32 -3.47 8.52 0.52
N VAL A 33 -3.85 7.70 1.48
CA VAL A 33 -4.95 7.94 2.40
C VAL A 33 -4.40 8.14 3.80
N THR A 34 -4.58 9.34 4.33
CA THR A 34 -4.15 9.71 5.68
C THR A 34 -5.23 9.39 6.70
N PHE A 35 -4.83 9.23 7.95
CA PHE A 35 -5.74 9.01 9.06
C PHE A 35 -5.30 9.83 10.25
N ASP A 36 -6.03 10.92 10.52
CA ASP A 36 -5.72 11.82 11.62
C ASP A 36 -6.40 11.38 12.93
N PRO A 37 -5.87 11.77 14.10
CA PRO A 37 -6.47 11.39 15.39
C PRO A 37 -7.93 11.82 15.56
N SER A 38 -8.36 12.86 14.86
CA SER A 38 -9.73 13.39 14.91
C SER A 38 -10.71 12.60 14.03
N GLU A 39 -10.21 11.70 13.19
CA GLU A 39 -11.02 10.96 12.23
C GLU A 39 -11.44 9.59 12.78
N GLY A 40 -12.45 9.01 12.18
CA GLY A 40 -12.96 7.69 12.53
C GLY A 40 -13.12 6.79 11.30
N PRO A 41 -13.65 5.58 11.49
CA PRO A 41 -13.82 4.60 10.40
C PRO A 41 -14.63 5.12 9.22
N ASP A 42 -15.65 5.92 9.47
CA ASP A 42 -16.49 6.46 8.40
C ASP A 42 -15.73 7.44 7.50
N ASP A 43 -14.79 8.19 8.06
CA ASP A 43 -13.92 9.08 7.28
C ASP A 43 -13.04 8.27 6.35
N LEU A 44 -12.49 7.16 6.82
CA LEU A 44 -11.67 6.26 6.00
C LEU A 44 -12.49 5.63 4.87
N LEU A 45 -13.70 5.14 5.18
CA LEU A 45 -14.58 4.57 4.15
C LEU A 45 -14.90 5.59 3.06
N ALA A 46 -15.15 6.85 3.44
CA ALA A 46 -15.39 7.92 2.50
C ALA A 46 -14.17 8.21 1.62
N LYS A 47 -12.97 8.18 2.21
CA LYS A 47 -11.72 8.37 1.48
C LYS A 47 -11.46 7.25 0.48
N TYR A 48 -11.72 5.99 0.85
CA TYR A 48 -11.60 4.86 -0.07
C TYR A 48 -12.60 4.97 -1.23
N ALA A 49 -13.84 5.30 -0.92
CA ALA A 49 -14.87 5.49 -1.95
C ALA A 49 -14.49 6.62 -2.92
N ALA A 50 -13.99 7.73 -2.40
CA ALA A 50 -13.54 8.85 -3.23
C ALA A 50 -12.36 8.47 -4.11
N ALA A 51 -11.40 7.71 -3.58
CA ALA A 51 -10.24 7.25 -4.35
C ALA A 51 -10.65 6.33 -5.50
N VAL A 52 -11.57 5.42 -5.25
CA VAL A 52 -12.10 4.50 -6.26
C VAL A 52 -12.87 5.28 -7.34
N GLU A 53 -13.73 6.20 -6.93
CA GLU A 53 -14.53 6.99 -7.86
C GLU A 53 -13.67 7.86 -8.79
N ALA A 54 -12.59 8.42 -8.26
CA ALA A 54 -11.67 9.27 -9.03
C ALA A 54 -10.71 8.47 -9.91
N SER A 55 -10.58 7.16 -9.69
CA SER A 55 -9.61 6.32 -10.39
C SER A 55 -10.15 5.88 -11.76
N PRO A 56 -9.29 5.89 -12.81
CA PRO A 56 -9.65 5.31 -14.10
C PRO A 56 -9.53 3.78 -14.12
N SER A 57 -9.04 3.18 -13.05
CA SER A 57 -8.84 1.73 -12.94
C SER A 57 -10.13 1.00 -12.62
N ASP A 58 -10.14 -0.30 -12.85
CA ASP A 58 -11.29 -1.18 -12.59
C ASP A 58 -11.02 -2.16 -11.45
N GLN A 59 -9.81 -2.20 -10.94
CA GLN A 59 -9.42 -3.00 -9.78
C GLN A 59 -8.58 -2.15 -8.82
N TYR A 60 -8.60 -2.51 -7.55
CA TYR A 60 -8.06 -1.67 -6.48
C TYR A 60 -7.30 -2.53 -5.47
N LEU A 61 -6.05 -2.15 -5.18
CA LEU A 61 -5.25 -2.77 -4.15
C LEU A 61 -5.01 -1.75 -3.05
N ILE A 62 -5.52 -2.04 -1.85
CA ILE A 62 -5.29 -1.21 -0.67
C ILE A 62 -4.15 -1.82 0.14
N LEU A 63 -3.10 -1.04 0.34
CA LEU A 63 -1.95 -1.42 1.15
C LEU A 63 -2.02 -0.63 2.46
N ALA A 64 -2.36 -1.33 3.55
CA ALA A 64 -2.52 -0.72 4.86
C ALA A 64 -1.28 -0.96 5.74
N ASP A 65 -1.03 -0.06 6.68
CA ASP A 65 0.19 -0.10 7.48
C ASP A 65 0.20 -1.20 8.55
N LEU A 66 -0.93 -1.43 9.23
CA LEU A 66 -0.96 -2.29 10.41
C LEU A 66 -2.21 -3.16 10.45
N PHE A 67 -2.01 -4.47 10.54
CA PHE A 67 -3.12 -5.40 10.72
C PHE A 67 -3.88 -5.10 12.01
N GLY A 68 -5.20 -4.97 11.90
CA GLY A 68 -6.06 -4.64 13.02
C GLY A 68 -6.18 -3.15 13.34
N GLY A 69 -5.41 -2.30 12.70
CA GLY A 69 -5.55 -0.85 12.82
C GLY A 69 -6.77 -0.32 12.06
N SER A 70 -7.16 0.92 12.35
CA SER A 70 -8.34 1.53 11.71
C SER A 70 -8.25 1.59 10.18
N PRO A 71 -7.10 1.97 9.57
CA PRO A 71 -7.00 1.94 8.11
C PRO A 71 -7.27 0.56 7.52
N TYR A 72 -6.76 -0.50 8.15
CA TYR A 72 -7.02 -1.86 7.73
C TYR A 72 -8.48 -2.25 7.94
N ASN A 73 -9.04 -2.01 9.13
CA ASN A 73 -10.40 -2.43 9.45
C ASN A 73 -11.42 -1.80 8.49
N ALA A 74 -11.26 -0.52 8.19
CA ALA A 74 -12.10 0.17 7.22
C ALA A 74 -11.89 -0.38 5.79
N ALA A 75 -10.64 -0.64 5.41
CA ALA A 75 -10.32 -1.19 4.09
C ALA A 75 -10.92 -2.59 3.91
N ALA A 76 -10.85 -3.43 4.94
CA ALA A 76 -11.42 -4.78 4.91
C ALA A 76 -12.94 -4.74 4.74
N ARG A 77 -13.62 -3.83 5.44
CA ARG A 77 -15.05 -3.61 5.27
C ARG A 77 -15.39 -3.14 3.87
N PHE A 78 -14.61 -2.19 3.35
CA PHE A 78 -14.79 -1.64 2.02
C PHE A 78 -14.63 -2.72 0.95
N ALA A 79 -13.57 -3.52 1.04
CA ALA A 79 -13.27 -4.57 0.08
C ALA A 79 -14.26 -5.74 0.16
N ALA A 80 -14.75 -6.07 1.37
CA ALA A 80 -15.69 -7.18 1.56
C ALA A 80 -17.02 -6.97 0.83
N ALA A 81 -17.40 -5.73 0.58
CA ALA A 81 -18.62 -5.39 -0.15
C ALA A 81 -18.43 -5.36 -1.67
N ARG A 82 -17.23 -5.70 -2.16
CA ARG A 82 -16.82 -5.56 -3.56
C ARG A 82 -16.10 -6.82 -4.01
N ASP A 83 -16.05 -7.04 -5.33
CA ASP A 83 -15.29 -8.14 -5.94
C ASP A 83 -14.05 -7.65 -6.71
N ASP A 84 -13.79 -6.33 -6.68
CA ASP A 84 -12.74 -5.68 -7.45
C ASP A 84 -11.61 -5.09 -6.59
N ALA A 85 -11.63 -5.36 -5.27
CA ALA A 85 -10.67 -4.78 -4.34
C ALA A 85 -10.12 -5.83 -3.37
N ASP A 86 -8.83 -5.75 -3.10
CA ASP A 86 -8.14 -6.55 -2.10
C ASP A 86 -7.29 -5.68 -1.17
N VAL A 87 -6.98 -6.21 0.01
CA VAL A 87 -6.22 -5.50 1.04
C VAL A 87 -5.02 -6.35 1.46
N VAL A 88 -3.85 -5.72 1.53
CA VAL A 88 -2.64 -6.31 2.10
C VAL A 88 -2.14 -5.38 3.21
N THR A 89 -1.77 -5.94 4.35
CA THR A 89 -1.27 -5.18 5.50
C THR A 89 0.24 -5.25 5.64
N GLY A 90 0.78 -4.40 6.50
CA GLY A 90 2.21 -4.35 6.73
C GLY A 90 2.97 -3.61 5.66
N VAL A 91 2.33 -2.61 5.03
CA VAL A 91 2.97 -1.87 3.93
C VAL A 91 4.30 -1.28 4.37
N ASN A 92 5.29 -1.51 3.56
CA ASN A 92 6.62 -0.93 3.69
C ASN A 92 7.13 -0.54 2.31
N LEU A 93 8.24 0.14 2.27
CA LEU A 93 8.77 0.65 1.01
C LEU A 93 9.13 -0.47 0.01
N PRO A 94 9.78 -1.57 0.44
CA PRO A 94 10.04 -2.70 -0.46
C PRO A 94 8.75 -3.26 -1.09
N MET A 95 7.69 -3.41 -0.32
CA MET A 95 6.38 -3.85 -0.84
C MET A 95 5.88 -2.92 -1.93
N LEU A 96 5.85 -1.62 -1.64
CA LEU A 96 5.28 -0.63 -2.55
C LEU A 96 6.08 -0.56 -3.85
N VAL A 97 7.40 -0.54 -3.77
CA VAL A 97 8.28 -0.49 -4.96
C VAL A 97 8.06 -1.71 -5.86
N GLU A 98 7.98 -2.92 -5.28
CA GLU A 98 7.79 -4.15 -6.05
C GLU A 98 6.39 -4.23 -6.67
N VAL A 99 5.36 -3.80 -5.94
CA VAL A 99 4.00 -3.75 -6.46
C VAL A 99 3.92 -2.81 -7.66
N LEU A 100 4.49 -1.63 -7.54
CA LEU A 100 4.48 -0.66 -8.64
C LEU A 100 5.28 -1.17 -9.85
N GLY A 101 6.40 -1.84 -9.62
CA GLY A 101 7.19 -2.46 -10.68
C GLY A 101 6.41 -3.54 -11.42
N ARG A 102 5.72 -4.42 -10.70
CA ARG A 102 4.92 -5.49 -11.32
C ARG A 102 3.72 -4.90 -12.05
N ARG A 103 3.11 -3.85 -11.53
CA ARG A 103 2.00 -3.16 -12.20
C ARG A 103 2.44 -2.60 -13.55
N MET A 104 3.64 -2.03 -13.62
CA MET A 104 4.21 -1.53 -14.87
C MET A 104 4.37 -2.62 -15.93
N LEU A 105 4.55 -3.87 -15.51
CA LEU A 105 4.65 -5.04 -16.39
C LEU A 105 3.28 -5.66 -16.72
N GLY A 106 2.19 -5.03 -16.30
CA GLY A 106 0.84 -5.49 -16.60
C GLY A 106 0.27 -6.48 -15.58
N GLY A 107 0.82 -6.55 -14.37
CA GLY A 107 0.31 -7.45 -13.33
C GLY A 107 -1.15 -7.16 -12.96
N ASN A 108 -1.95 -8.22 -12.82
CA ASN A 108 -3.34 -8.11 -12.38
C ASN A 108 -3.43 -8.07 -10.85
N LEU A 109 -4.63 -7.86 -10.32
CA LEU A 109 -4.84 -7.72 -8.87
C LEU A 109 -4.30 -8.92 -8.08
N ALA A 110 -4.59 -10.14 -8.51
CA ALA A 110 -4.14 -11.34 -7.82
C ALA A 110 -2.60 -11.43 -7.78
N GLU A 111 -1.94 -11.09 -8.89
CA GLU A 111 -0.48 -11.06 -8.98
C GLU A 111 0.11 -9.98 -8.06
N LEU A 112 -0.51 -8.80 -8.01
CA LEU A 112 -0.04 -7.71 -7.15
C LEU A 112 -0.19 -8.04 -5.68
N VAL A 113 -1.27 -8.73 -5.28
CA VAL A 113 -1.45 -9.21 -3.91
C VAL A 113 -0.32 -10.15 -3.51
N GLU A 114 0.02 -11.11 -4.36
CA GLU A 114 1.09 -12.06 -4.10
C GLU A 114 2.46 -11.35 -4.01
N VAL A 115 2.75 -10.46 -4.94
CA VAL A 115 3.98 -9.65 -4.92
C VAL A 115 4.06 -8.83 -3.64
N ALA A 116 2.97 -8.19 -3.24
CA ALA A 116 2.93 -7.37 -2.03
C ALA A 116 3.31 -8.18 -0.79
N SER A 117 2.67 -9.33 -0.58
CA SER A 117 2.94 -10.16 0.59
C SER A 117 4.36 -10.69 0.61
N THR A 118 4.87 -11.14 -0.53
CA THR A 118 6.22 -11.70 -0.65
C THR A 118 7.28 -10.62 -0.48
N ALA A 119 7.18 -9.53 -1.21
CA ALA A 119 8.18 -8.46 -1.19
C ALA A 119 8.20 -7.73 0.16
N GLY A 120 7.02 -7.53 0.75
CA GLY A 120 6.91 -6.90 2.07
C GLY A 120 7.63 -7.71 3.14
N ALA A 121 7.39 -9.01 3.19
CA ALA A 121 8.04 -9.92 4.15
C ALA A 121 9.55 -10.00 3.88
N ASN A 122 9.96 -10.14 2.64
CA ASN A 122 11.37 -10.25 2.25
C ASN A 122 12.13 -8.93 2.32
N GLY A 123 11.44 -7.81 2.52
CA GLY A 123 12.07 -6.51 2.68
C GLY A 123 12.86 -6.36 3.97
N VAL A 124 12.64 -7.22 4.94
CA VAL A 124 13.40 -7.25 6.19
C VAL A 124 14.66 -8.07 5.95
N LYS A 125 15.81 -7.43 6.00
CA LYS A 125 17.12 -8.05 5.79
C LYS A 125 18.00 -7.84 7.02
N VAL A 126 18.74 -8.86 7.37
CA VAL A 126 19.75 -8.78 8.45
C VAL A 126 21.11 -8.88 7.81
N LYS A 127 21.98 -7.94 8.14
CA LYS A 127 23.41 -8.03 7.79
C LYS A 127 24.23 -8.09 9.06
N PHE A 128 24.91 -9.21 9.26
CA PHE A 128 25.85 -9.33 10.36
C PHE A 128 27.16 -8.65 9.98
N VAL A 129 27.59 -7.72 10.81
CA VAL A 129 28.85 -7.00 10.61
C VAL A 129 29.95 -7.78 11.30
N ASP A 130 31.00 -8.14 10.55
CA ASP A 130 32.21 -8.69 11.12
C ASP A 130 33.02 -7.54 11.76
N ARG A 131 32.90 -7.40 13.09
CA ARG A 131 33.54 -6.32 13.82
C ARG A 131 35.04 -6.44 13.92
N LYS A 132 35.60 -7.59 13.58
CA LYS A 132 37.05 -7.77 13.53
C LYS A 132 37.66 -7.14 12.28
N SER A 133 36.90 -7.01 11.21
CA SER A 133 37.33 -6.37 9.96
C SER A 133 37.02 -4.90 9.91
N VAL A 134 36.25 -4.36 10.86
CA VAL A 134 35.90 -2.95 10.97
C VAL A 134 36.91 -2.29 11.92
N VAL A 135 37.82 -1.52 11.37
CA VAL A 135 38.87 -0.85 12.13
C VAL A 135 38.69 0.65 12.08
#